data_cc3374121d36fc73a1c23af2ee5aaf98
#
_entry.id   cc3374121d36fc73a1c23af2ee5aaf98
#
_cell.length_a   1.000
_cell.length_b   1.000
_cell.length_c   1.000
_cell.angle_alpha   90.00
_cell.angle_beta   90.00
_cell.angle_gamma   90.00
#
_symmetry.space_group_name_H-M   'P 1'
#
loop_
_entity.id
_entity.type
_entity.pdbx_description
1 polymer ?
#
loop_
_entity_poly.entity_id
_entity_poly.type
_entity_poly.pdbx_seq_one_letter_code
_entity_poly.pdbx_strand_id
1 'polypeptide(L)'
;MFLIPMKDSDYAAYLTNAVFEYANDKVQAGTWAKDEALALAKESFASLLPQGTATENNHLFSLFAADFSEPIGVIWVNTAAQKAFIYDFIIEEDQREKAMAPKRYRL
;
A
#
# COMPACT_ATOMS: atom_id res chain seq x y z
N MET A 1 13.59 2.22 13.09
CA MET A 1 12.49 1.71 12.22
C MET A 1 12.98 0.47 11.48
N PHE A 2 12.16 -0.56 11.44
CA PHE A 2 12.54 -1.84 10.85
C PHE A 2 11.59 -2.22 9.72
N LEU A 3 12.14 -2.82 8.66
CA LEU A 3 11.38 -3.36 7.55
C LEU A 3 11.26 -4.87 7.76
N ILE A 4 10.03 -5.37 7.84
CA ILE A 4 9.76 -6.80 7.99
C ILE A 4 8.84 -7.22 6.85
N PRO A 5 9.13 -8.35 6.17
CA PRO A 5 8.24 -8.81 5.11
C PRO A 5 6.80 -8.89 5.60
N MET A 6 5.89 -8.36 4.79
CA MET A 6 4.48 -8.28 5.16
C MET A 6 3.87 -9.67 5.27
N LYS A 7 3.15 -9.93 6.35
CA LYS A 7 2.43 -11.19 6.54
C LYS A 7 1.17 -11.19 5.68
N ASP A 8 0.72 -12.36 5.26
CA ASP A 8 -0.49 -12.48 4.47
C ASP A 8 -1.72 -11.91 5.17
N SER A 9 -1.79 -12.05 6.49
CA SER A 9 -2.89 -11.48 7.27
C SER A 9 -2.88 -9.95 7.23
N ASP A 10 -1.71 -9.34 7.22
CA ASP A 10 -1.57 -7.89 7.13
C ASP A 10 -1.81 -7.41 5.69
N TYR A 11 -1.46 -8.24 4.72
CA TYR A 11 -1.65 -7.91 3.31
C TYR A 11 -3.13 -7.72 2.96
N ALA A 12 -4.01 -8.56 3.49
CA ALA A 12 -5.44 -8.44 3.22
C ALA A 12 -5.98 -7.08 3.65
N ALA A 13 -5.61 -6.62 4.85
CA ALA A 13 -6.02 -5.31 5.34
C ALA A 13 -5.39 -4.18 4.53
N TYR A 14 -4.09 -4.30 4.20
CA TYR A 14 -3.41 -3.33 3.37
C TYR A 14 -4.09 -3.20 2.01
N LEU A 15 -4.35 -4.32 1.35
CA LEU A 15 -4.93 -4.33 0.01
C LEU A 15 -6.30 -3.67 -0.02
N THR A 16 -7.16 -3.96 0.95
CA THR A 16 -8.49 -3.36 1.03
C THR A 16 -8.40 -1.84 1.09
N ASN A 17 -7.53 -1.32 1.94
CA ASN A 17 -7.36 0.12 2.06
C ASN A 17 -6.68 0.74 0.85
N ALA A 18 -5.67 0.08 0.30
CA ALA A 18 -4.93 0.59 -0.85
C ALA A 18 -5.82 0.69 -2.09
N VAL A 19 -6.64 -0.32 -2.33
CA VAL A 19 -7.58 -0.32 -3.45
C VAL A 19 -8.58 0.83 -3.31
N PHE A 20 -9.14 1.00 -2.12
CA PHE A 20 -10.10 2.06 -1.86
C PHE A 20 -9.49 3.45 -2.07
N GLU A 21 -8.31 3.68 -1.53
CA GLU A 21 -7.63 4.97 -1.66
C GLU A 21 -7.20 5.26 -3.10
N TYR A 22 -6.73 4.24 -3.81
CA TYR A 22 -6.36 4.39 -5.20
C TYR A 22 -7.58 4.76 -6.06
N ALA A 23 -8.72 4.09 -5.84
CA ALA A 23 -9.97 4.41 -6.53
C ALA A 23 -10.37 5.86 -6.26
N ASN A 24 -10.31 6.28 -5.00
CA ASN A 24 -10.67 7.62 -4.61
C ASN A 24 -9.76 8.68 -5.25
N ASP A 25 -8.46 8.42 -5.28
CA ASP A 25 -7.51 9.32 -5.93
C ASP A 25 -7.82 9.51 -7.41
N LYS A 26 -8.18 8.43 -8.10
CA LYS A 26 -8.52 8.49 -9.52
C LYS A 26 -9.82 9.25 -9.78
N VAL A 27 -10.78 9.13 -8.88
CA VAL A 27 -12.03 9.91 -8.97
C VAL A 27 -11.72 11.39 -8.75
N GLN A 28 -10.92 11.72 -7.75
CA GLN A 28 -10.55 13.10 -7.46
C GLN A 28 -9.76 13.74 -8.61
N ALA A 29 -8.96 12.95 -9.30
CA ALA A 29 -8.20 13.44 -10.46
C ALA A 29 -9.05 13.52 -11.73
N GLY A 30 -10.29 13.06 -11.69
CA GLY A 30 -11.16 13.05 -12.87
C GLY A 30 -10.85 11.95 -13.88
N THR A 31 -10.01 10.99 -13.50
CA THR A 31 -9.58 9.92 -14.41
C THR A 31 -10.64 8.83 -14.56
N TRP A 32 -11.32 8.49 -13.46
CA TRP A 32 -12.34 7.43 -13.44
C TRP A 32 -13.67 7.98 -12.91
N ALA A 33 -14.77 7.42 -13.41
CA ALA A 33 -16.08 7.70 -12.86
C ALA A 33 -16.22 7.02 -11.49
N LYS A 34 -16.94 7.65 -10.59
CA LYS A 34 -17.07 7.19 -9.19
C LYS A 34 -17.65 5.78 -9.10
N ASP A 35 -18.62 5.45 -9.96
CA ASP A 35 -19.31 4.16 -9.94
C ASP A 35 -18.46 3.01 -10.51
N GLU A 36 -17.38 3.33 -11.23
CA GLU A 36 -16.47 2.33 -11.82
C GLU A 36 -15.14 2.23 -11.09
N ALA A 37 -14.81 3.22 -10.30
CA ALA A 37 -13.46 3.39 -9.75
C ALA A 37 -12.99 2.21 -8.90
N LEU A 38 -13.86 1.67 -8.04
CA LEU A 38 -13.48 0.58 -7.15
C LEU A 38 -13.14 -0.69 -7.93
N ALA A 39 -13.95 -1.02 -8.94
CA ALA A 39 -13.70 -2.19 -9.78
C ALA A 39 -12.41 -2.04 -10.58
N LEU A 40 -12.16 -0.85 -11.14
CA LEU A 40 -10.94 -0.57 -11.89
C LEU A 40 -9.71 -0.62 -11.00
N ALA A 41 -9.81 -0.12 -9.78
CA ALA A 41 -8.71 -0.19 -8.81
C ALA A 41 -8.40 -1.65 -8.44
N LYS A 42 -9.41 -2.47 -8.21
CA LYS A 42 -9.22 -3.89 -7.92
C LYS A 42 -8.52 -4.61 -9.07
N GLU A 43 -8.92 -4.33 -10.29
CA GLU A 43 -8.25 -4.90 -11.47
C GLU A 43 -6.79 -4.48 -11.57
N SER A 44 -6.51 -3.21 -11.29
CA SER A 44 -5.14 -2.70 -11.33
C SER A 44 -4.24 -3.42 -10.33
N PHE A 45 -4.70 -3.58 -9.10
CA PHE A 45 -3.93 -4.29 -8.08
C PHE A 45 -3.80 -5.78 -8.39
N ALA A 46 -4.84 -6.39 -8.94
CA ALA A 46 -4.77 -7.80 -9.34
C ALA A 46 -3.75 -8.02 -10.45
N SER A 47 -3.61 -7.07 -11.37
CA SER A 47 -2.59 -7.12 -12.42
C SER A 47 -1.20 -6.90 -11.89
N LEU A 48 -1.04 -6.00 -10.91
CA LEU A 48 0.29 -5.67 -10.35
C LEU A 48 0.76 -6.73 -9.36
N LEU A 49 -0.14 -7.31 -8.59
CA LEU A 49 0.17 -8.28 -7.54
C LEU A 49 -0.67 -9.55 -7.70
N PRO A 50 -0.53 -10.28 -8.83
CA PRO A 50 -1.35 -11.47 -9.07
C PRO A 50 -1.12 -12.61 -8.08
N GLN A 51 0.03 -12.62 -7.41
CA GLN A 51 0.36 -13.62 -6.38
C GLN A 51 0.44 -12.99 -4.99
N GLY A 52 -0.16 -11.80 -4.81
CA GLY A 52 -0.11 -11.11 -3.52
C GLY A 52 1.32 -10.84 -3.07
N THR A 53 1.65 -11.18 -1.83
CA THR A 53 2.99 -10.97 -1.28
C THR A 53 4.06 -11.83 -1.96
N ALA A 54 3.67 -12.87 -2.69
CA ALA A 54 4.58 -13.75 -3.42
C ALA A 54 4.79 -13.34 -4.87
N THR A 55 4.27 -12.19 -5.29
CA THR A 55 4.41 -11.71 -6.66
C THR A 55 5.88 -11.44 -6.98
N GLU A 56 6.36 -12.00 -8.08
CA GLU A 56 7.76 -11.86 -8.49
C GLU A 56 8.14 -10.40 -8.66
N ASN A 57 9.34 -10.05 -8.22
CA ASN A 57 9.92 -8.70 -8.30
C ASN A 57 9.17 -7.64 -7.50
N ASN A 58 8.24 -8.04 -6.66
CA ASN A 58 7.50 -7.12 -5.79
C ASN A 58 7.76 -7.49 -4.34
N HIS A 59 8.10 -6.50 -3.54
CA HIS A 59 8.45 -6.69 -2.13
C HIS A 59 7.60 -5.76 -1.29
N LEU A 60 6.74 -6.36 -0.46
CA LEU A 60 5.91 -5.60 0.46
C LEU A 60 6.44 -5.80 1.87
N PHE A 61 6.70 -4.70 2.54
CA PHE A 61 7.23 -4.70 3.90
C PHE A 61 6.30 -3.94 4.82
N SER A 62 6.17 -4.45 6.03
CA SER A 62 5.58 -3.69 7.12
C SER A 62 6.69 -2.93 7.82
N LEU A 63 6.42 -1.68 8.18
CA LEU A 63 7.35 -0.84 8.92
C LEU A 63 7.01 -0.90 10.40
N PHE A 64 8.02 -1.13 11.23
CA PHE A 64 7.85 -1.18 12.68
C PHE A 64 8.74 -0.17 13.36
N ALA A 65 8.24 0.42 14.44
CA ALA A 65 9.06 1.19 15.35
C ALA A 65 9.93 0.23 16.19
N ALA A 66 10.80 0.79 17.04
CA ALA A 66 11.75 -0.02 17.80
C ALA A 66 11.11 -1.05 18.74
N ASP A 67 9.88 -0.81 19.17
CA ASP A 67 9.19 -1.71 20.11
C ASP A 67 8.49 -2.90 19.44
N PHE A 68 8.37 -2.92 18.12
CA PHE A 68 7.72 -3.98 17.36
C PHE A 68 6.29 -4.30 17.77
N SER A 69 5.61 -3.38 18.45
CA SER A 69 4.27 -3.63 18.98
C SER A 69 3.23 -3.81 17.86
N GLU A 70 3.29 -2.93 16.85
CA GLU A 70 2.40 -3.02 15.70
C GLU A 70 3.02 -2.26 14.52
N PRO A 71 2.60 -2.56 13.30
CA PRO A 71 3.12 -1.84 12.13
C PRO A 71 2.72 -0.38 12.17
N ILE A 72 3.67 0.49 11.81
CA ILE A 72 3.43 1.93 11.69
C ILE A 72 3.38 2.39 10.25
N GLY A 73 3.55 1.50 9.31
CA GLY A 73 3.48 1.85 7.89
C GLY A 73 3.75 0.67 6.99
N VAL A 74 3.78 0.95 5.70
CA VAL A 74 3.99 -0.03 4.63
C VAL A 74 4.89 0.57 3.57
N ILE A 75 5.74 -0.26 2.97
CA ILE A 75 6.45 0.12 1.75
C ILE A 75 6.33 -1.02 0.73
N TRP A 76 6.04 -0.65 -0.51
CA TRP A 76 5.96 -1.59 -1.64
C TRP A 76 7.00 -1.20 -2.67
N VAL A 77 7.96 -2.09 -2.89
CA VAL A 77 9.08 -1.88 -3.80
C VAL A 77 8.98 -2.85 -4.96
N ASN A 78 9.17 -2.35 -6.18
CA ASN A 78 9.25 -3.17 -7.38
C ASN A 78 10.68 -3.18 -7.90
N THR A 79 11.21 -4.38 -8.18
CA THR A 79 12.59 -4.58 -8.63
C THR A 79 12.70 -5.20 -10.02
N ALA A 80 11.62 -5.16 -10.81
CA ALA A 80 11.62 -5.74 -12.16
C ALA A 80 12.55 -5.01 -13.14
N ALA A 81 12.73 -3.69 -12.96
CA ALA A 81 13.63 -2.90 -13.77
C ALA A 81 15.04 -2.88 -13.17
N GLN A 82 15.99 -2.26 -13.87
CA GLN A 82 17.38 -2.14 -13.38
C GLN A 82 17.46 -1.36 -12.07
N LYS A 83 16.51 -0.47 -11.84
CA LYS A 83 16.41 0.30 -10.61
C LYS A 83 15.18 -0.11 -9.85
N ALA A 84 15.28 -0.12 -8.52
CA ALA A 84 14.11 -0.36 -7.67
C ALA A 84 13.19 0.86 -7.70
N PHE A 85 11.89 0.63 -7.75
CA PHE A 85 10.89 1.69 -7.68
C PHE A 85 10.01 1.46 -6.46
N ILE A 86 9.71 2.54 -5.75
CA ILE A 86 8.76 2.51 -4.64
C ILE A 86 7.39 2.81 -5.23
N TYR A 87 6.49 1.82 -5.19
CA TYR A 87 5.14 1.97 -5.72
C TYR A 87 4.18 2.57 -4.69
N ASP A 88 4.42 2.28 -3.42
CA ASP A 88 3.60 2.83 -2.34
C ASP A 88 4.43 2.99 -1.10
N PHE A 89 4.15 4.03 -0.33
CA PHE A 89 4.85 4.32 0.91
C PHE A 89 3.88 5.01 1.84
N ILE A 90 3.52 4.34 2.93
CA ILE A 90 2.56 4.85 3.89
C ILE A 90 3.21 4.85 5.26
N ILE A 91 3.15 5.97 5.96
CA ILE A 91 3.55 6.07 7.35
C ILE A 91 2.34 6.56 8.13
N GLU A 92 1.97 5.83 9.17
CA GLU A 92 0.89 6.23 10.06
C GLU A 92 1.41 7.21 11.10
N GLU A 93 0.56 8.15 11.46
CA GLU A 93 0.90 9.11 12.50
C GLU A 93 0.99 8.42 13.86
N ASP A 94 1.64 9.11 14.81
CA ASP A 94 1.74 8.63 16.19
C ASP A 94 0.36 8.23 16.70
N GLN A 95 0.29 7.10 17.37
CA GLN A 95 -0.97 6.58 17.90
C GLN A 95 -1.67 7.52 18.87
N ARG A 96 -0.93 8.44 19.48
CA ARG A 96 -1.53 9.46 20.35
C ARG A 96 -2.33 10.49 19.57
N GLU A 97 -2.16 10.54 18.25
CA GLU A 97 -2.89 11.45 17.36
C GLU A 97 -3.85 10.66 16.49
N LYS A 98 -4.69 9.86 17.11
CA LYS A 98 -5.56 8.90 16.42
C LYS A 98 -6.53 9.50 15.42
N ALA A 99 -6.79 10.80 15.51
CA ALA A 99 -7.69 11.49 14.58
C ALA A 99 -7.03 11.80 13.24
N MET A 100 -5.73 11.66 13.14
CA MET A 100 -5.00 11.98 11.92
C MET A 100 -4.95 10.78 10.97
N ALA A 101 -5.23 11.05 9.68
CA ALA A 101 -5.13 10.03 8.67
C ALA A 101 -3.66 9.64 8.41
N PRO A 102 -3.40 8.40 7.99
CA PRO A 102 -2.06 8.01 7.57
C PRO A 102 -1.56 8.90 6.44
N LYS A 103 -0.27 9.20 6.44
CA LYS A 103 0.34 9.93 5.34
C LYS A 103 0.78 8.96 4.26
N ARG A 104 0.38 9.26 3.04
CA ARG A 104 0.77 8.47 1.88
C ARG A 104 1.72 9.30 1.00
N TYR A 105 2.82 8.69 0.63
CA TYR A 105 3.80 9.31 -0.26
C TYR A 105 3.87 8.49 -1.55
N ARG A 106 3.65 9.14 -2.69
CA ARG A 106 3.77 8.51 -4.01
C ARG A 106 4.88 9.16 -4.79
N LEU A 107 5.60 8.31 -5.47
CA LEU A 107 6.68 8.76 -6.34
C LEU A 107 6.25 8.72 -7.81
#